data_b392463baea42de8606b9ab1d1ffdc9a
#
_entry.id   b392463baea42de8606b9ab1d1ffdc9a
#
_cell.length_a   1.000
_cell.length_b   1.000
_cell.length_c   1.000
_cell.angle_alpha   90.00
_cell.angle_beta   90.00
_cell.angle_gamma   90.00
#
_symmetry.space_group_name_H-M   'P 1'
#
loop_
_entity.id
_entity.type
_entity.pdbx_description
1 polymer ?
#
loop_
_entity_poly.entity_id
_entity_poly.type
_entity_poly.pdbx_seq_one_letter_code
_entity_poly.pdbx_strand_id
1 'polypeptide(L)'
;MFDVNNKNILITGATSGIGRESALALAKMGANITFIARNKLKAENLLTDINKISNGQNSFIIADLSSQEDIKIASEKYIDKNISLDVLLNNAGLINFKRNETIDGFEETFAINHLAYFSLTNLLLDKIKESNSARIVNVSSAAHQFVKRMNFDDIHSKKSYKPFQVYGYTKLANILFTKKLSSILEKDKITVNSLHPGVVGTSFGQNNTNNLNKFLSFIAKPFMRTSEKGAETSIYLCSSPDVSDISGQYFYNCKVAKTSKWAQSKEDADKLWELSEKMTRSF
;
A
#
# COMPACT_ATOMS: atom_id res chain seq x y z
N MET A 1 14.23 -21.12 -4.10
CA MET A 1 14.42 -19.92 -3.25
C MET A 1 13.72 -18.78 -3.96
N PHE A 2 12.95 -17.93 -3.28
CA PHE A 2 12.32 -16.78 -3.94
C PHE A 2 13.39 -15.76 -4.31
N ASP A 3 13.42 -15.38 -5.59
CA ASP A 3 14.32 -14.38 -6.15
C ASP A 3 13.45 -13.43 -6.99
N VAL A 4 13.68 -12.15 -6.88
CA VAL A 4 12.92 -11.14 -7.66
C VAL A 4 13.47 -10.89 -9.05
N ASN A 5 14.59 -11.50 -9.40
CA ASN A 5 15.15 -11.38 -10.75
C ASN A 5 14.12 -11.85 -11.80
N ASN A 6 13.84 -11.01 -12.78
CA ASN A 6 12.80 -11.20 -13.81
C ASN A 6 11.36 -11.34 -13.28
N LYS A 7 11.10 -11.03 -12.00
CA LYS A 7 9.76 -11.03 -11.42
C LYS A 7 9.01 -9.75 -11.76
N ASN A 8 7.72 -9.85 -12.04
CA ASN A 8 6.85 -8.73 -12.34
C ASN A 8 6.30 -8.15 -11.03
N ILE A 9 6.65 -6.92 -10.74
CA ILE A 9 6.27 -6.22 -9.51
C ILE A 9 5.43 -4.99 -9.85
N LEU A 10 4.24 -4.88 -9.25
CA LEU A 10 3.40 -3.69 -9.33
C LEU A 10 3.48 -2.91 -8.01
N ILE A 11 3.78 -1.61 -8.11
CA ILE A 11 3.95 -0.73 -6.95
C ILE A 11 3.01 0.46 -7.04
N THR A 12 2.26 0.75 -5.97
CA THR A 12 1.49 1.99 -5.86
C THR A 12 2.25 3.05 -5.08
N GLY A 13 2.11 4.34 -5.46
CA GLY A 13 2.76 5.44 -4.75
C GLY A 13 4.29 5.45 -4.88
N ALA A 14 4.83 4.98 -6.00
CA ALA A 14 6.26 4.84 -6.24
C ALA A 14 7.00 6.14 -6.56
N THR A 15 6.31 7.26 -6.84
CA THR A 15 6.97 8.49 -7.34
C THR A 15 7.69 9.31 -6.28
N SER A 16 7.61 8.90 -5.01
CA SER A 16 8.31 9.58 -3.90
C SER A 16 8.50 8.67 -2.68
N GLY A 17 9.40 9.08 -1.77
CA GLY A 17 9.56 8.46 -0.45
C GLY A 17 9.82 6.96 -0.50
N ILE A 18 9.19 6.21 0.40
CA ILE A 18 9.35 4.75 0.57
C ILE A 18 9.10 3.99 -0.73
N GLY A 19 8.02 4.34 -1.46
CA GLY A 19 7.68 3.67 -2.71
C GLY A 19 8.75 3.84 -3.78
N ARG A 20 9.37 5.03 -3.86
CA ARG A 20 10.47 5.30 -4.80
C ARG A 20 11.70 4.47 -4.48
N GLU A 21 12.12 4.47 -3.22
CA GLU A 21 13.28 3.68 -2.79
C GLU A 21 13.04 2.17 -2.96
N SER A 22 11.81 1.70 -2.69
CA SER A 22 11.44 0.30 -2.96
C SER A 22 11.51 -0.04 -4.45
N ALA A 23 10.99 0.83 -5.33
CA ALA A 23 11.04 0.63 -6.77
C ALA A 23 12.48 0.56 -7.30
N LEU A 24 13.33 1.49 -6.89
CA LEU A 24 14.75 1.52 -7.29
C LEU A 24 15.51 0.27 -6.78
N ALA A 25 15.31 -0.10 -5.51
CA ALA A 25 16.00 -1.26 -4.94
C ALA A 25 15.59 -2.57 -5.62
N LEU A 26 14.28 -2.78 -5.84
CA LEU A 26 13.77 -3.98 -6.50
C LEU A 26 14.19 -4.05 -7.97
N ALA A 27 14.19 -2.91 -8.68
CA ALA A 27 14.70 -2.82 -10.04
C ALA A 27 16.20 -3.18 -10.12
N LYS A 28 17.01 -2.69 -9.16
CA LYS A 28 18.44 -3.04 -9.07
C LYS A 28 18.66 -4.53 -8.80
N MET A 29 17.70 -5.22 -8.18
CA MET A 29 17.71 -6.68 -7.99
C MET A 29 17.25 -7.46 -9.23
N GLY A 30 16.97 -6.78 -10.37
CA GLY A 30 16.58 -7.39 -11.63
C GLY A 30 15.08 -7.58 -11.83
N ALA A 31 14.24 -7.01 -10.98
CA ALA A 31 12.79 -7.08 -11.15
C ALA A 31 12.30 -6.20 -12.32
N ASN A 32 11.20 -6.60 -12.95
CA ASN A 32 10.42 -5.81 -13.91
C ASN A 32 9.44 -4.95 -13.13
N ILE A 33 9.63 -3.65 -13.09
CA ILE A 33 8.81 -2.74 -12.30
C ILE A 33 7.71 -2.10 -13.14
N THR A 34 6.47 -2.35 -12.77
CA THR A 34 5.34 -1.50 -13.19
C THR A 34 4.90 -0.68 -11.97
N PHE A 35 4.61 0.59 -12.15
CA PHE A 35 4.08 1.39 -11.05
C PHE A 35 2.91 2.26 -11.46
N ILE A 36 1.97 2.48 -10.52
CA ILE A 36 0.83 3.38 -10.71
C ILE A 36 1.16 4.74 -10.14
N ALA A 37 0.93 5.79 -10.91
CA ALA A 37 1.21 7.17 -10.55
C ALA A 37 0.12 8.12 -11.05
N ARG A 38 -0.16 9.18 -10.28
CA ARG A 38 -1.10 10.23 -10.68
C ARG A 38 -0.45 11.30 -11.55
N ASN A 39 0.80 11.62 -11.31
CA ASN A 39 1.51 12.69 -12.01
C ASN A 39 2.46 12.10 -13.07
N LYS A 40 2.17 12.39 -14.33
CA LYS A 40 2.91 11.87 -15.49
C LYS A 40 4.39 12.27 -15.47
N LEU A 41 4.72 13.54 -15.22
CA LEU A 41 6.11 14.01 -15.19
C LEU A 41 6.94 13.31 -14.11
N LYS A 42 6.38 13.14 -12.91
CA LYS A 42 7.06 12.39 -11.83
C LYS A 42 7.23 10.91 -12.19
N ALA A 43 6.28 10.34 -12.93
CA ALA A 43 6.37 8.97 -13.39
C ALA A 43 7.47 8.80 -14.45
N GLU A 44 7.54 9.68 -15.43
CA GLU A 44 8.59 9.70 -16.46
C GLU A 44 9.99 9.84 -15.84
N ASN A 45 10.14 10.74 -14.86
CA ASN A 45 11.40 10.91 -14.14
C ASN A 45 11.81 9.63 -13.38
N LEU A 46 10.87 9.00 -12.67
CA LEU A 46 11.16 7.75 -11.95
C LEU A 46 11.50 6.63 -12.95
N LEU A 47 10.76 6.49 -14.03
CA LEU A 47 11.05 5.46 -15.05
C LEU A 47 12.45 5.66 -15.66
N THR A 48 12.83 6.91 -15.92
CA THR A 48 14.18 7.24 -16.36
C THR A 48 15.25 6.81 -15.35
N ASP A 49 15.02 7.06 -14.06
CA ASP A 49 15.96 6.68 -13.02
C ASP A 49 16.04 5.15 -12.85
N ILE A 50 14.92 4.44 -12.95
CA ILE A 50 14.89 2.97 -12.93
C ILE A 50 15.67 2.40 -14.11
N ASN A 51 15.45 2.91 -15.32
CA ASN A 51 16.09 2.40 -16.55
C ASN A 51 17.61 2.67 -16.61
N LYS A 52 18.13 3.61 -15.83
CA LYS A 52 19.59 3.80 -15.68
C LYS A 52 20.26 2.68 -14.87
N ILE A 53 19.52 1.98 -14.03
CA ILE A 53 20.06 1.00 -13.07
C ILE A 53 19.55 -0.43 -13.27
N SER A 54 18.64 -0.64 -14.20
CA SER A 54 17.99 -1.92 -14.46
C SER A 54 17.70 -2.09 -15.94
N ASN A 55 17.94 -3.29 -16.45
CA ASN A 55 17.58 -3.70 -17.82
C ASN A 55 16.21 -4.41 -17.87
N GLY A 56 15.44 -4.40 -16.77
CA GLY A 56 14.12 -4.98 -16.69
C GLY A 56 13.09 -4.28 -17.58
N GLN A 57 11.98 -4.93 -17.83
CA GLN A 57 10.83 -4.35 -18.56
C GLN A 57 10.04 -3.42 -17.64
N ASN A 58 10.50 -2.18 -17.52
CA ASN A 58 9.93 -1.20 -16.60
C ASN A 58 8.90 -0.30 -17.30
N SER A 59 7.83 0.06 -16.59
CA SER A 59 6.75 0.88 -17.13
C SER A 59 5.94 1.54 -16.02
N PHE A 60 5.05 2.48 -16.40
CA PHE A 60 4.08 3.05 -15.48
C PHE A 60 2.68 3.09 -16.08
N ILE A 61 1.69 3.20 -15.23
CA ILE A 61 0.27 3.41 -15.55
C ILE A 61 -0.16 4.70 -14.84
N ILE A 62 -0.79 5.61 -15.60
CA ILE A 62 -1.37 6.82 -14.99
C ILE A 62 -2.79 6.51 -14.54
N ALA A 63 -3.04 6.72 -13.23
CA ALA A 63 -4.34 6.60 -12.60
C ALA A 63 -4.38 7.37 -11.27
N ASP A 64 -5.55 7.89 -10.90
CA ASP A 64 -5.82 8.43 -9.57
C ASP A 64 -6.44 7.36 -8.67
N LEU A 65 -5.73 6.96 -7.63
CA LEU A 65 -6.19 5.93 -6.70
C LEU A 65 -7.33 6.40 -5.76
N SER A 66 -7.78 7.64 -5.89
CA SER A 66 -9.00 8.13 -5.24
C SER A 66 -10.29 7.79 -6.03
N SER A 67 -10.16 7.37 -7.29
CA SER A 67 -11.26 6.98 -8.19
C SER A 67 -11.26 5.46 -8.40
N GLN A 68 -12.39 4.82 -8.13
CA GLN A 68 -12.54 3.38 -8.36
C GLN A 68 -12.51 3.04 -9.86
N GLU A 69 -13.07 3.90 -10.71
CA GLU A 69 -13.01 3.73 -12.17
C GLU A 69 -11.57 3.82 -12.69
N ASP A 70 -10.76 4.76 -12.19
CA ASP A 70 -9.34 4.85 -12.56
C ASP A 70 -8.56 3.60 -12.12
N ILE A 71 -8.88 3.04 -10.94
CA ILE A 71 -8.26 1.80 -10.45
C ILE A 71 -8.61 0.63 -11.35
N LYS A 72 -9.87 0.52 -11.79
CA LYS A 72 -10.32 -0.50 -12.74
C LYS A 72 -9.57 -0.39 -14.07
N ILE A 73 -9.56 0.81 -14.68
CA ILE A 73 -8.82 1.09 -15.91
C ILE A 73 -7.33 0.74 -15.77
N ALA A 74 -6.72 1.08 -14.62
CA ALA A 74 -5.33 0.75 -14.37
C ALA A 74 -5.09 -0.76 -14.26
N SER A 75 -6.03 -1.48 -13.66
CA SER A 75 -5.98 -2.94 -13.55
C SER A 75 -6.12 -3.59 -14.94
N GLU A 76 -7.04 -3.13 -15.76
CA GLU A 76 -7.22 -3.58 -17.15
C GLU A 76 -5.94 -3.36 -17.97
N LYS A 77 -5.34 -2.17 -17.90
CA LYS A 77 -4.03 -1.89 -18.55
C LYS A 77 -2.90 -2.79 -18.09
N TYR A 78 -2.94 -3.26 -16.83
CA TYR A 78 -1.96 -4.24 -16.36
C TYR A 78 -2.27 -5.63 -16.92
N ILE A 79 -3.54 -6.04 -16.91
CA ILE A 79 -4.02 -7.33 -17.44
C ILE A 79 -3.69 -7.47 -18.93
N ASP A 80 -3.86 -6.40 -19.71
CA ASP A 80 -3.57 -6.35 -21.15
C ASP A 80 -2.09 -6.60 -21.49
N LYS A 81 -1.17 -6.44 -20.52
CA LYS A 81 0.24 -6.81 -20.71
C LYS A 81 0.43 -8.32 -20.86
N ASN A 82 -0.57 -9.12 -20.50
CA ASN A 82 -0.57 -10.59 -20.52
C ASN A 82 0.65 -11.22 -19.82
N ILE A 83 1.01 -10.67 -18.68
CA ILE A 83 2.07 -11.16 -17.78
C ILE A 83 1.47 -11.50 -16.41
N SER A 84 2.07 -12.45 -15.69
CA SER A 84 1.72 -12.71 -14.30
C SER A 84 2.10 -11.54 -13.38
N LEU A 85 1.53 -11.47 -12.20
CA LEU A 85 1.92 -10.53 -11.16
C LEU A 85 2.54 -11.28 -9.99
N ASP A 86 3.86 -11.20 -9.85
CA ASP A 86 4.59 -11.91 -8.81
C ASP A 86 4.58 -11.16 -7.47
N VAL A 87 4.60 -9.83 -7.49
CA VAL A 87 4.54 -9.02 -6.26
C VAL A 87 3.64 -7.80 -6.46
N LEU A 88 2.65 -7.65 -5.58
CA LEU A 88 1.86 -6.42 -5.46
C LEU A 88 2.27 -5.68 -4.19
N LEU A 89 2.93 -4.52 -4.33
CA LEU A 89 3.24 -3.62 -3.23
C LEU A 89 2.22 -2.47 -3.17
N ASN A 90 1.22 -2.63 -2.33
CA ASN A 90 0.26 -1.60 -1.97
C ASN A 90 0.91 -0.62 -0.98
N ASN A 91 1.47 0.49 -1.51
CA ASN A 91 2.23 1.45 -0.74
C ASN A 91 1.63 2.87 -0.76
N ALA A 92 0.84 3.23 -1.77
CA ALA A 92 0.23 4.54 -1.85
C ALA A 92 -0.55 4.89 -0.57
N GLY A 93 -0.42 6.12 -0.10
CA GLY A 93 -1.16 6.56 1.07
C GLY A 93 -0.95 8.04 1.33
N LEU A 94 -1.90 8.62 2.06
CA LEU A 94 -1.86 10.01 2.49
C LEU A 94 -2.52 10.20 3.86
N ILE A 95 -2.39 11.38 4.40
CA ILE A 95 -3.16 11.90 5.52
C ILE A 95 -3.70 13.28 5.14
N ASN A 96 -5.00 13.47 5.26
CA ASN A 96 -5.64 14.78 5.10
C ASN A 96 -5.92 15.40 6.46
N PHE A 97 -5.63 16.69 6.58
CA PHE A 97 -5.93 17.44 7.81
C PHE A 97 -7.35 18.01 7.82
N LYS A 98 -8.03 17.97 6.68
CA LYS A 98 -9.46 18.26 6.52
C LYS A 98 -10.12 17.09 5.82
N ARG A 99 -11.39 16.85 6.14
CA ARG A 99 -12.17 15.85 5.43
C ARG A 99 -12.37 16.28 3.98
N ASN A 100 -11.91 15.45 3.07
CA ASN A 100 -12.20 15.55 1.65
C ASN A 100 -13.04 14.33 1.23
N GLU A 101 -13.80 14.48 0.16
CA GLU A 101 -14.58 13.41 -0.43
C GLU A 101 -14.13 13.17 -1.87
N THR A 102 -14.01 11.91 -2.26
CA THR A 102 -13.65 11.51 -3.63
C THR A 102 -14.84 11.68 -4.56
N ILE A 103 -14.59 11.56 -5.87
CA ILE A 103 -15.67 11.56 -6.88
C ILE A 103 -16.70 10.45 -6.64
N ASP A 104 -16.27 9.34 -6.01
CA ASP A 104 -17.11 8.19 -5.67
C ASP A 104 -17.88 8.38 -4.35
N GLY A 105 -17.73 9.54 -3.67
CA GLY A 105 -18.41 9.85 -2.41
C GLY A 105 -17.77 9.26 -1.16
N PHE A 106 -16.52 8.76 -1.25
CA PHE A 106 -15.79 8.20 -0.11
C PHE A 106 -14.90 9.25 0.58
N GLU A 107 -14.61 9.07 1.88
CA GLU A 107 -13.58 9.87 2.54
C GLU A 107 -12.22 9.55 1.91
N GLU A 108 -11.49 10.58 1.48
CA GLU A 108 -10.32 10.45 0.59
C GLU A 108 -9.17 9.66 1.23
N THR A 109 -8.93 9.82 2.55
CA THR A 109 -7.87 9.06 3.25
C THR A 109 -8.22 7.57 3.29
N PHE A 110 -9.49 7.23 3.55
CA PHE A 110 -9.97 5.85 3.54
C PHE A 110 -9.95 5.27 2.12
N ALA A 111 -10.40 6.05 1.14
CA ALA A 111 -10.42 5.63 -0.26
C ALA A 111 -9.01 5.24 -0.76
N ILE A 112 -8.02 6.13 -0.61
CA ILE A 112 -6.67 5.90 -1.13
C ILE A 112 -5.89 4.88 -0.29
N ASN A 113 -5.99 4.96 1.05
CA ASN A 113 -5.17 4.12 1.93
C ASN A 113 -5.69 2.70 2.07
N HIS A 114 -6.99 2.46 1.86
CA HIS A 114 -7.61 1.15 2.05
C HIS A 114 -8.43 0.67 0.85
N LEU A 115 -9.44 1.41 0.36
CA LEU A 115 -10.28 0.91 -0.73
C LEU A 115 -9.47 0.69 -2.02
N ALA A 116 -8.49 1.54 -2.31
CA ALA A 116 -7.59 1.34 -3.45
C ALA A 116 -6.77 0.04 -3.34
N TYR A 117 -6.29 -0.32 -2.14
CA TYR A 117 -5.61 -1.59 -1.90
C TYR A 117 -6.55 -2.77 -2.11
N PHE A 118 -7.77 -2.66 -1.57
CA PHE A 118 -8.80 -3.68 -1.71
C PHE A 118 -9.16 -3.90 -3.18
N SER A 119 -9.53 -2.84 -3.91
CA SER A 119 -9.98 -2.92 -5.30
C SER A 119 -8.87 -3.41 -6.22
N LEU A 120 -7.68 -2.80 -6.16
CA LEU A 120 -6.55 -3.17 -7.01
C LEU A 120 -6.15 -4.64 -6.80
N THR A 121 -6.11 -5.08 -5.55
CA THR A 121 -5.77 -6.47 -5.23
C THR A 121 -6.79 -7.45 -5.80
N ASN A 122 -8.09 -7.18 -5.62
CA ASN A 122 -9.15 -8.08 -6.11
C ASN A 122 -9.24 -8.09 -7.64
N LEU A 123 -9.10 -6.94 -8.30
CA LEU A 123 -9.11 -6.84 -9.77
C LEU A 123 -7.92 -7.55 -10.42
N LEU A 124 -6.78 -7.61 -9.73
CA LEU A 124 -5.57 -8.27 -10.24
C LEU A 124 -5.38 -9.69 -9.70
N LEU A 125 -6.34 -10.22 -8.92
CA LEU A 125 -6.16 -11.48 -8.21
C LEU A 125 -5.87 -12.66 -9.14
N ASP A 126 -6.50 -12.72 -10.31
CA ASP A 126 -6.22 -13.78 -11.29
C ASP A 126 -4.79 -13.69 -11.82
N LYS A 127 -4.29 -12.49 -12.12
CA LYS A 127 -2.89 -12.29 -12.53
C LYS A 127 -1.88 -12.62 -11.43
N ILE A 128 -2.26 -12.42 -10.17
CA ILE A 128 -1.48 -12.82 -9.00
C ILE A 128 -1.46 -14.35 -8.89
N LYS A 129 -2.58 -15.04 -9.14
CA LYS A 129 -2.70 -16.49 -9.10
C LYS A 129 -1.95 -17.20 -10.24
N GLU A 130 -1.69 -16.53 -11.36
CA GLU A 130 -0.85 -17.04 -12.44
C GLU A 130 0.63 -17.20 -12.01
N SER A 131 1.07 -16.53 -10.95
CA SER A 131 2.43 -16.68 -10.43
C SER A 131 2.56 -17.95 -9.58
N ASN A 132 3.68 -18.64 -9.72
CA ASN A 132 3.99 -19.83 -8.91
C ASN A 132 4.23 -19.55 -7.43
N SER A 133 4.51 -18.30 -7.05
CA SER A 133 4.79 -17.87 -5.67
C SER A 133 4.61 -16.36 -5.54
N ALA A 134 3.36 -15.91 -5.48
CA ALA A 134 3.09 -14.46 -5.42
C ALA A 134 3.12 -13.90 -4.00
N ARG A 135 3.33 -12.59 -3.91
CA ARG A 135 3.34 -11.83 -2.67
C ARG A 135 2.48 -10.58 -2.77
N ILE A 136 1.66 -10.36 -1.76
CA ILE A 136 0.90 -9.12 -1.57
C ILE A 136 1.42 -8.44 -0.31
N VAL A 137 1.93 -7.22 -0.46
CA VAL A 137 2.55 -6.45 0.62
C VAL A 137 1.77 -5.16 0.83
N ASN A 138 1.17 -5.00 2.01
CA ASN A 138 0.31 -3.87 2.36
C ASN A 138 1.00 -2.93 3.35
N VAL A 139 1.26 -1.69 2.95
CA VAL A 139 1.87 -0.70 3.84
C VAL A 139 0.83 -0.17 4.84
N SER A 140 1.02 -0.57 6.10
CA SER A 140 0.29 -0.08 7.26
C SER A 140 1.13 0.95 8.04
N SER A 141 0.89 1.10 9.33
CA SER A 141 1.62 2.01 10.23
C SER A 141 1.41 1.63 11.70
N ALA A 142 2.32 2.06 12.57
CA ALA A 142 2.11 2.07 14.02
C ALA A 142 0.87 2.89 14.43
N ALA A 143 0.40 3.79 13.57
CA ALA A 143 -0.82 4.58 13.82
C ALA A 143 -2.09 3.73 14.02
N HIS A 144 -2.11 2.44 13.61
CA HIS A 144 -3.20 1.53 13.93
C HIS A 144 -3.40 1.33 15.44
N GLN A 145 -2.39 1.64 16.25
CA GLN A 145 -2.47 1.57 17.72
C GLN A 145 -3.16 2.80 18.34
N PHE A 146 -3.34 3.90 17.59
CA PHE A 146 -4.02 5.11 18.06
C PHE A 146 -5.55 4.98 18.10
N VAL A 147 -6.08 3.89 17.54
CA VAL A 147 -7.51 3.61 17.51
C VAL A 147 -7.82 2.30 18.23
N LYS A 148 -9.02 2.24 18.86
CA LYS A 148 -9.41 1.05 19.63
C LYS A 148 -10.09 -0.01 18.75
N ARG A 149 -10.93 0.41 17.79
CA ARG A 149 -11.69 -0.48 16.90
C ARG A 149 -12.04 0.29 15.63
N MET A 150 -12.37 -0.41 14.54
CA MET A 150 -12.93 0.23 13.36
C MET A 150 -14.23 0.95 13.68
N ASN A 151 -14.39 2.17 13.16
CA ASN A 151 -15.62 2.95 13.33
C ASN A 151 -16.59 2.67 12.16
N PHE A 152 -17.23 1.51 12.18
CA PHE A 152 -18.15 1.10 11.12
C PHE A 152 -19.40 1.96 11.03
N ASP A 153 -19.83 2.62 12.12
CA ASP A 153 -21.01 3.48 12.15
C ASP A 153 -20.76 4.86 11.51
N ASP A 154 -19.52 5.21 11.29
CA ASP A 154 -19.09 6.44 10.62
C ASP A 154 -17.75 6.23 9.90
N ILE A 155 -17.71 5.24 9.02
CA ILE A 155 -16.49 4.82 8.30
C ILE A 155 -15.89 5.97 7.46
N HIS A 156 -16.73 6.89 6.98
CA HIS A 156 -16.33 8.07 6.22
C HIS A 156 -16.13 9.32 7.09
N SER A 157 -16.16 9.17 8.43
CA SER A 157 -15.91 10.26 9.39
C SER A 157 -16.74 11.52 9.10
N LYS A 158 -18.03 11.34 8.74
CA LYS A 158 -18.97 12.44 8.44
C LYS A 158 -19.40 13.19 9.69
N LYS A 159 -19.51 12.49 10.83
CA LYS A 159 -19.92 13.06 12.12
C LYS A 159 -18.79 13.81 12.81
N SER A 160 -17.57 13.32 12.70
CA SER A 160 -16.39 13.92 13.34
C SER A 160 -15.12 13.51 12.60
N TYR A 161 -14.33 14.47 12.14
CA TYR A 161 -13.08 14.25 11.44
C TYR A 161 -11.87 14.63 12.32
N LYS A 162 -11.11 13.62 12.72
CA LYS A 162 -9.85 13.80 13.45
C LYS A 162 -8.72 13.16 12.63
N PRO A 163 -7.85 13.92 11.97
CA PRO A 163 -6.91 13.44 10.95
C PRO A 163 -6.11 12.19 11.34
N PHE A 164 -5.46 12.23 12.49
CA PHE A 164 -4.64 11.12 12.97
C PHE A 164 -5.47 9.88 13.35
N GLN A 165 -6.70 10.07 13.80
CA GLN A 165 -7.62 8.98 14.11
C GLN A 165 -8.11 8.32 12.81
N VAL A 166 -8.53 9.13 11.81
CA VAL A 166 -8.94 8.63 10.49
C VAL A 166 -7.79 7.87 9.84
N TYR A 167 -6.59 8.45 9.84
CA TYR A 167 -5.40 7.76 9.35
C TYR A 167 -5.15 6.45 10.12
N GLY A 168 -5.28 6.46 11.44
CA GLY A 168 -5.16 5.25 12.28
C GLY A 168 -6.16 4.16 11.88
N TYR A 169 -7.42 4.53 11.59
CA TYR A 169 -8.41 3.59 11.08
C TYR A 169 -8.01 2.98 9.75
N THR A 170 -7.49 3.77 8.80
CA THR A 170 -7.06 3.21 7.51
C THR A 170 -5.89 2.24 7.66
N LYS A 171 -4.99 2.48 8.63
CA LYS A 171 -3.85 1.60 8.88
C LYS A 171 -4.24 0.35 9.68
N LEU A 172 -5.26 0.43 10.53
CA LEU A 172 -5.92 -0.74 11.12
C LEU A 172 -6.63 -1.57 10.03
N ALA A 173 -7.34 -0.92 9.14
CA ALA A 173 -8.02 -1.56 8.01
C ALA A 173 -7.05 -2.37 7.14
N ASN A 174 -5.85 -1.86 6.87
CA ASN A 174 -4.85 -2.58 6.07
C ASN A 174 -4.33 -3.85 6.76
N ILE A 175 -4.25 -3.88 8.10
CA ILE A 175 -3.88 -5.10 8.82
C ILE A 175 -5.04 -6.11 8.80
N LEU A 176 -6.27 -5.65 9.03
CA LEU A 176 -7.48 -6.50 8.98
C LEU A 176 -7.66 -7.10 7.58
N PHE A 177 -7.51 -6.30 6.53
CA PHE A 177 -7.51 -6.73 5.14
C PHE A 177 -6.45 -7.80 4.87
N THR A 178 -5.21 -7.56 5.30
CA THR A 178 -4.11 -8.53 5.19
C THR A 178 -4.48 -9.87 5.81
N LYS A 179 -5.03 -9.88 7.02
CA LYS A 179 -5.43 -11.11 7.72
C LYS A 179 -6.57 -11.84 7.02
N LYS A 180 -7.59 -11.11 6.61
CA LYS A 180 -8.73 -11.70 5.89
C LYS A 180 -8.29 -12.29 4.56
N LEU A 181 -7.54 -11.53 3.77
CA LEU A 181 -7.06 -11.98 2.47
C LEU A 181 -6.10 -13.18 2.60
N SER A 182 -5.21 -13.18 3.59
CA SER A 182 -4.33 -14.33 3.85
C SER A 182 -5.10 -15.61 4.17
N SER A 183 -6.21 -15.49 4.90
CA SER A 183 -7.09 -16.65 5.19
C SER A 183 -7.86 -17.11 3.95
N ILE A 184 -8.28 -16.19 3.07
CA ILE A 184 -8.94 -16.54 1.80
C ILE A 184 -7.98 -17.30 0.88
N LEU A 185 -6.71 -16.86 0.84
CA LEU A 185 -5.67 -17.40 -0.05
C LEU A 185 -4.80 -18.49 0.61
N GLU A 186 -5.25 -19.06 1.74
CA GLU A 186 -4.47 -20.06 2.50
C GLU A 186 -4.05 -21.28 1.66
N LYS A 187 -4.89 -21.67 0.69
CA LYS A 187 -4.63 -22.82 -0.20
C LYS A 187 -3.82 -22.45 -1.45
N ASP A 188 -3.66 -21.17 -1.70
CA ASP A 188 -2.88 -20.66 -2.82
C ASP A 188 -1.42 -20.45 -2.38
N LYS A 189 -0.49 -20.54 -3.31
CA LYS A 189 0.94 -20.23 -3.05
C LYS A 189 1.18 -18.72 -3.03
N ILE A 190 0.36 -17.98 -2.29
CA ILE A 190 0.36 -16.51 -2.22
C ILE A 190 0.51 -16.11 -0.77
N THR A 191 1.52 -15.31 -0.46
CA THR A 191 1.67 -14.72 0.86
C THR A 191 1.12 -13.29 0.90
N VAL A 192 0.41 -12.95 1.97
CA VAL A 192 -0.16 -11.62 2.18
C VAL A 192 0.33 -11.09 3.52
N ASN A 193 1.16 -10.05 3.50
CA ASN A 193 1.70 -9.48 4.72
C ASN A 193 1.54 -7.96 4.76
N SER A 194 1.49 -7.41 5.95
CA SER A 194 1.48 -5.96 6.18
C SER A 194 2.73 -5.51 6.93
N LEU A 195 3.05 -4.23 6.84
CA LEU A 195 4.23 -3.68 7.48
C LEU A 195 4.00 -2.25 8.01
N HIS A 196 4.90 -1.84 8.87
CA HIS A 196 5.10 -0.47 9.32
C HIS A 196 6.53 -0.03 8.96
N PRO A 197 6.69 1.08 8.19
CA PRO A 197 8.01 1.51 7.72
C PRO A 197 8.84 2.27 8.78
N GLY A 198 8.29 2.51 9.96
CA GLY A 198 8.83 3.47 10.92
C GLY A 198 8.25 4.87 10.72
N VAL A 199 8.71 5.82 11.50
CA VAL A 199 8.38 7.24 11.32
C VAL A 199 9.35 7.79 10.29
N VAL A 200 8.88 8.02 9.06
CA VAL A 200 9.73 8.42 7.93
C VAL A 200 9.45 9.88 7.57
N GLY A 201 10.52 10.65 7.40
CA GLY A 201 10.47 12.05 6.96
C GLY A 201 10.18 12.18 5.47
N THR A 202 9.01 11.69 5.01
CA THR A 202 8.57 11.86 3.63
C THR A 202 7.79 13.17 3.45
N SER A 203 7.51 13.54 2.19
CA SER A 203 6.55 14.62 1.85
C SER A 203 5.10 14.32 2.28
N PHE A 204 4.91 13.33 3.14
CA PHE A 204 3.65 12.88 3.69
C PHE A 204 2.97 14.01 4.48
N GLY A 205 1.81 14.47 4.02
CA GLY A 205 1.09 15.62 4.61
C GLY A 205 1.55 17.01 4.14
N GLN A 206 2.48 17.14 3.19
CA GLN A 206 2.94 18.44 2.68
C GLN A 206 1.88 19.19 1.84
N ASN A 207 0.79 18.56 1.48
CA ASN A 207 -0.34 19.23 0.81
C ASN A 207 -1.07 20.24 1.74
N ASN A 208 -0.65 20.35 3.01
CA ASN A 208 -1.23 21.23 4.01
C ASN A 208 -0.27 22.39 4.31
N THR A 209 -0.57 23.58 3.81
CA THR A 209 0.29 24.77 3.74
C THR A 209 0.40 25.60 5.03
N ASN A 210 0.09 25.08 6.21
CA ASN A 210 0.13 25.86 7.46
C ASN A 210 1.52 25.87 8.11
N ASN A 211 1.99 27.05 8.55
CA ASN A 211 3.29 27.26 9.19
C ASN A 211 3.52 26.42 10.46
N LEU A 212 2.45 26.05 11.18
CA LEU A 212 2.52 25.16 12.36
C LEU A 212 3.02 23.75 12.00
N ASN A 213 2.64 23.24 10.81
CA ASN A 213 3.08 21.93 10.34
C ASN A 213 4.57 21.93 9.96
N LYS A 214 5.10 23.05 9.47
CA LYS A 214 6.54 23.23 9.19
C LYS A 214 7.35 23.19 10.48
N PHE A 215 6.85 23.83 11.55
CA PHE A 215 7.53 23.85 12.84
C PHE A 215 7.52 22.47 13.53
N LEU A 216 6.39 21.76 13.51
CA LEU A 216 6.29 20.38 14.04
C LEU A 216 7.15 19.39 13.25
N SER A 217 7.22 19.53 11.93
CA SER A 217 8.09 18.70 11.09
C SER A 217 9.58 18.98 11.36
N PHE A 218 9.95 20.24 11.66
CA PHE A 218 11.32 20.61 12.01
C PHE A 218 11.79 19.98 13.33
N ILE A 219 10.93 19.96 14.36
CA ILE A 219 11.25 19.35 15.67
C ILE A 219 11.28 17.82 15.59
N ALA A 220 10.42 17.21 14.77
CA ALA A 220 10.36 15.77 14.61
C ALA A 220 11.47 15.21 13.68
N LYS A 221 12.09 16.06 12.85
CA LYS A 221 13.08 15.69 11.83
C LYS A 221 14.26 14.84 12.32
N PRO A 222 14.87 15.12 13.50
CA PRO A 222 15.98 14.29 13.99
C PRO A 222 15.59 12.87 14.40
N PHE A 223 14.29 12.60 14.61
CA PHE A 223 13.78 11.27 14.97
C PHE A 223 13.16 10.53 13.78
N MET A 224 13.12 11.14 12.60
CA MET A 224 12.58 10.56 11.39
C MET A 224 13.62 9.73 10.66
N ARG A 225 13.20 8.56 10.19
CA ARG A 225 14.02 7.72 9.31
C ARG A 225 14.13 8.35 7.92
N THR A 226 15.18 8.04 7.21
CA THR A 226 15.26 8.31 5.76
C THR A 226 14.27 7.44 4.99
N SER A 227 13.96 7.80 3.75
CA SER A 227 13.08 7.01 2.89
C SER A 227 13.66 5.64 2.59
N GLU A 228 14.99 5.54 2.42
CA GLU A 228 15.71 4.28 2.21
C GLU A 228 15.54 3.34 3.42
N LYS A 229 15.76 3.85 4.64
CA LYS A 229 15.58 3.07 5.87
C LYS A 229 14.09 2.67 6.06
N GLY A 230 13.16 3.51 5.65
CA GLY A 230 11.72 3.22 5.65
C GLY A 230 11.35 2.13 4.65
N ALA A 231 12.03 2.03 3.52
CA ALA A 231 11.76 1.06 2.48
C ALA A 231 12.26 -0.36 2.79
N GLU A 232 13.23 -0.52 3.70
CA GLU A 232 13.86 -1.83 3.99
C GLU A 232 12.85 -2.95 4.25
N THR A 233 11.83 -2.72 5.06
CA THR A 233 10.84 -3.77 5.38
C THR A 233 9.94 -4.07 4.18
N SER A 234 9.61 -3.06 3.35
CA SER A 234 8.88 -3.28 2.09
C SER A 234 9.70 -4.12 1.11
N ILE A 235 10.97 -3.77 0.92
CA ILE A 235 11.91 -4.51 0.07
C ILE A 235 12.07 -5.93 0.58
N TYR A 236 12.28 -6.11 1.89
CA TYR A 236 12.42 -7.42 2.53
C TYR A 236 11.21 -8.33 2.27
N LEU A 237 9.99 -7.82 2.47
CA LEU A 237 8.77 -8.58 2.22
C LEU A 237 8.56 -8.90 0.73
N CYS A 238 9.00 -8.00 -0.16
CA CYS A 238 8.92 -8.23 -1.60
C CYS A 238 9.96 -9.25 -2.10
N SER A 239 11.15 -9.32 -1.48
CA SER A 239 12.30 -10.00 -2.09
C SER A 239 12.93 -11.13 -1.26
N SER A 240 12.85 -11.10 0.09
CA SER A 240 13.56 -12.09 0.91
C SER A 240 12.97 -13.50 0.81
N PRO A 241 13.80 -14.53 0.66
CA PRO A 241 13.37 -15.93 0.76
C PRO A 241 12.84 -16.30 2.15
N ASP A 242 13.27 -15.60 3.21
CA ASP A 242 12.92 -15.90 4.60
C ASP A 242 11.42 -15.76 4.90
N VAL A 243 10.67 -15.08 4.04
CA VAL A 243 9.23 -14.83 4.21
C VAL A 243 8.36 -15.56 3.17
N SER A 244 8.93 -16.55 2.47
CA SER A 244 8.23 -17.28 1.42
C SER A 244 7.00 -18.03 1.90
N ASP A 245 7.00 -18.49 3.17
CA ASP A 245 5.92 -19.26 3.79
C ASP A 245 5.23 -18.48 4.93
N ILE A 246 5.54 -17.18 5.07
CA ILE A 246 4.95 -16.35 6.11
C ILE A 246 3.80 -15.52 5.52
N SER A 247 2.58 -15.74 6.00
CA SER A 247 1.38 -15.03 5.56
C SER A 247 0.54 -14.54 6.74
N GLY A 248 -0.25 -13.48 6.53
CA GLY A 248 -1.14 -12.91 7.55
C GLY A 248 -0.43 -12.13 8.66
N GLN A 249 0.87 -11.84 8.53
CA GLN A 249 1.66 -11.23 9.57
C GLN A 249 1.85 -9.71 9.35
N TYR A 250 2.20 -9.05 10.47
CA TYR A 250 2.57 -7.64 10.49
C TYR A 250 4.04 -7.51 10.82
N PHE A 251 4.77 -6.73 10.04
CA PHE A 251 6.23 -6.62 10.13
C PHE A 251 6.68 -5.21 10.52
N TYR A 252 7.77 -5.15 11.26
CA TYR A 252 8.55 -3.96 11.55
C TYR A 252 10.04 -4.31 11.62
N ASN A 253 10.90 -3.51 10.99
CA ASN A 253 12.35 -3.78 10.93
C ASN A 253 12.67 -5.21 10.43
N CYS A 254 12.01 -5.65 9.35
CA CYS A 254 12.18 -6.96 8.74
C CYS A 254 11.87 -8.15 9.69
N LYS A 255 11.11 -7.93 10.75
CA LYS A 255 10.71 -8.95 11.73
C LYS A 255 9.22 -8.90 11.98
N VAL A 256 8.62 -10.04 12.27
CA VAL A 256 7.22 -10.11 12.74
C VAL A 256 7.08 -9.27 14.02
N ALA A 257 6.08 -8.42 14.05
CA ALA A 257 5.85 -7.47 15.13
C ALA A 257 4.43 -7.61 15.71
N LYS A 258 4.29 -7.18 16.97
CA LYS A 258 2.98 -7.18 17.63
C LYS A 258 2.08 -6.09 17.06
N THR A 259 0.79 -6.42 16.95
CA THR A 259 -0.27 -5.46 16.60
C THR A 259 -1.15 -5.15 17.81
N SER A 260 -2.03 -4.16 17.68
CA SER A 260 -3.10 -3.96 18.65
C SER A 260 -4.04 -5.18 18.69
N LYS A 261 -4.74 -5.38 19.81
CA LYS A 261 -5.74 -6.46 19.92
C LYS A 261 -6.86 -6.33 18.89
N TRP A 262 -7.18 -5.12 18.48
CA TRP A 262 -8.21 -4.81 17.47
C TRP A 262 -7.82 -5.25 16.06
N ALA A 263 -6.53 -5.22 15.75
CA ALA A 263 -6.00 -5.76 14.51
C ALA A 263 -6.01 -7.31 14.46
N GLN A 264 -6.38 -7.98 15.55
CA GLN A 264 -6.57 -9.43 15.62
C GLN A 264 -8.06 -9.84 15.55
N SER A 265 -8.99 -8.88 15.48
CA SER A 265 -10.42 -9.15 15.45
C SER A 265 -10.84 -9.74 14.09
N LYS A 266 -11.21 -11.03 14.12
CA LYS A 266 -11.77 -11.70 12.93
C LYS A 266 -13.10 -11.08 12.51
N GLU A 267 -13.96 -10.77 13.51
CA GLU A 267 -15.26 -10.10 13.28
C GLU A 267 -15.10 -8.78 12.53
N ASP A 268 -14.14 -7.92 12.97
CA ASP A 268 -13.89 -6.64 12.30
C ASP A 268 -13.28 -6.83 10.91
N ALA A 269 -12.45 -7.86 10.71
CA ALA A 269 -11.88 -8.19 9.41
C ALA A 269 -12.96 -8.65 8.41
N ASP A 270 -13.88 -9.51 8.86
CA ASP A 270 -15.01 -9.99 8.05
C ASP A 270 -15.94 -8.82 7.69
N LYS A 271 -16.34 -8.01 8.67
CA LYS A 271 -17.21 -6.84 8.44
C LYS A 271 -16.57 -5.79 7.54
N LEU A 272 -15.26 -5.55 7.70
CA LEU A 272 -14.54 -4.62 6.82
C LEU A 272 -14.49 -5.13 5.39
N TRP A 273 -14.26 -6.43 5.20
CA TRP A 273 -14.24 -7.06 3.89
C TRP A 273 -15.57 -6.88 3.16
N GLU A 274 -16.69 -7.29 3.80
CA GLU A 274 -18.05 -7.15 3.24
C GLU A 274 -18.37 -5.70 2.89
N LEU A 275 -18.00 -4.76 3.76
CA LEU A 275 -18.22 -3.34 3.54
C LEU A 275 -17.39 -2.81 2.37
N SER A 276 -16.12 -3.18 2.28
CA SER A 276 -15.24 -2.78 1.18
C SER A 276 -15.73 -3.35 -0.15
N GLU A 277 -16.13 -4.62 -0.16
CA GLU A 277 -16.71 -5.28 -1.34
C GLU A 277 -17.99 -4.56 -1.81
N LYS A 278 -18.89 -4.20 -0.88
CA LYS A 278 -20.10 -3.46 -1.20
C LYS A 278 -19.80 -2.07 -1.79
N MET A 279 -18.77 -1.38 -1.27
CA MET A 279 -18.39 -0.05 -1.74
C MET A 279 -17.74 -0.08 -3.12
N THR A 280 -17.05 -1.16 -3.47
CA THR A 280 -16.27 -1.25 -4.71
C THR A 280 -16.95 -2.06 -5.82
N ARG A 281 -18.04 -2.77 -5.52
CA ARG A 281 -18.76 -3.64 -6.48
C ARG A 281 -19.43 -2.89 -7.63
N SER A 282 -19.74 -1.60 -7.47
CA SER A 282 -20.50 -0.80 -8.47
C SER A 282 -19.62 -0.21 -9.57
N PHE A 283 -18.32 -0.41 -9.52
CA PHE A 283 -17.31 0.08 -10.43
C PHE A 283 -16.58 -1.09 -11.12
#